data_d9b710296e5ae779369aac0ae123cf35
#
_entry.id   d9b710296e5ae779369aac0ae123cf35
#
_cell.length_a   1.000
_cell.length_b   1.000
_cell.length_c   1.000
_cell.angle_alpha   90.00
_cell.angle_beta   90.00
_cell.angle_gamma   90.00
#
_symmetry.space_group_name_H-M   'P 1'
#
loop_
_entity.id
_entity.type
_entity.pdbx_description
1 polymer ?
#
loop_
_entity_poly.entity_id
_entity_poly.type
_entity_poly.pdbx_seq_one_letter_code
_entity_poly.pdbx_strand_id
1 'polypeptide(L)'
;THQTPAGMLLQRAYQQAFGAFAMSGENEILGSNWGTYPVTPHVWNKDMYYSSLPFTLTEPELCKKCILWFAKYGIKYKGTKFEGGVFHSLSNSLSVIMLSGAYYEYFGEKEFFQQHPKLYKKMKAILQTVLESREENEPYLYRTTWISDAYALGKYHTGTNLCVYRSFMALARIAEEVFGEKSYAEMLRSEAGKTRKDIERYMTAKGLFGTQYLEGISGIAEEKKECDSAEKYQKEMLDQGLQFITDVNHDGEICLRMHDGEESDTTLMKYYKYQSEEQDTLKQYGQFTGSRENPTYSELSRGIKWGNQSGATFPGYISILNGAAEKENWSGDEGRFRELERLIDLDGSWWWWPYKIGAQTGDVVRMNSCGKCGWGAGIFFILFITEFLGIEYDAPKAVFRIHPKRFIGGFCWKNMRIGNARFDISVRYEHHMAEFSMKNRSTFPVYVEMKKNQKKLIHPNNEEKWSQDYEFIK
;
A
#
# COMPACT_ATOMS: atom_id res chain seq x y z
N THR A 1 20.88 21.36 4.51
CA THR A 1 20.12 20.09 4.68
C THR A 1 21.06 18.97 4.34
N HIS A 2 21.58 18.31 5.35
CA HIS A 2 22.42 17.14 5.12
C HIS A 2 21.52 16.01 4.65
N GLN A 3 21.77 15.59 3.43
CA GLN A 3 21.06 14.48 2.82
C GLN A 3 21.58 13.20 3.46
N THR A 4 20.82 12.65 4.37
CA THR A 4 21.08 11.27 4.81
C THR A 4 20.75 10.32 3.67
N PRO A 5 21.35 9.12 3.59
CA PRO A 5 20.99 8.11 2.60
C PRO A 5 19.48 7.89 2.51
N ALA A 6 18.80 7.75 3.66
CA ALA A 6 17.35 7.60 3.71
C ALA A 6 16.58 8.80 3.13
N GLY A 7 17.04 10.03 3.39
CA GLY A 7 16.45 11.24 2.82
C GLY A 7 16.63 11.32 1.31
N MET A 8 17.78 10.89 0.81
CA MET A 8 18.04 10.82 -0.64
C MET A 8 17.14 9.78 -1.31
N LEU A 9 17.01 8.60 -0.72
CA LEU A 9 16.11 7.55 -1.23
C LEU A 9 14.67 8.03 -1.30
N LEU A 10 14.21 8.71 -0.25
CA LEU A 10 12.86 9.25 -0.20
C LEU A 10 12.60 10.32 -1.28
N GLN A 11 13.57 11.21 -1.48
CA GLN A 11 13.48 12.24 -2.52
C GLN A 11 13.45 11.61 -3.92
N ARG A 12 14.30 10.64 -4.17
CA ARG A 12 14.34 9.93 -5.46
C ARG A 12 13.06 9.13 -5.71
N ALA A 13 12.55 8.44 -4.70
CA ALA A 13 11.29 7.73 -4.79
C ALA A 13 10.14 8.67 -5.17
N TYR A 14 10.06 9.85 -4.54
CA TYR A 14 9.07 10.86 -4.89
C TYR A 14 9.20 11.34 -6.33
N GLN A 15 10.41 11.69 -6.75
CA GLN A 15 10.69 12.16 -8.11
C GLN A 15 10.33 11.12 -9.15
N GLN A 16 10.63 9.85 -8.88
CA GLN A 16 10.34 8.76 -9.80
C GLN A 16 8.83 8.45 -9.88
N ALA A 17 8.12 8.44 -8.75
CA ALA A 17 6.68 8.27 -8.73
C ALA A 17 5.99 9.39 -9.52
N PHE A 18 6.40 10.65 -9.32
CA PHE A 18 5.91 11.80 -10.06
C PHE A 18 6.26 11.70 -11.56
N GLY A 19 7.49 11.34 -11.88
CA GLY A 19 7.98 11.24 -13.27
C GLY A 19 7.32 10.11 -14.08
N ALA A 20 6.61 9.19 -13.43
CA ALA A 20 5.85 8.16 -14.11
C ALA A 20 4.56 8.68 -14.78
N PHE A 21 4.06 9.86 -14.36
CA PHE A 21 2.81 10.40 -14.90
C PHE A 21 3.01 11.09 -16.25
N ALA A 22 2.15 10.71 -17.20
CA ALA A 22 2.01 11.41 -18.47
C ALA A 22 0.91 12.46 -18.36
N MET A 23 1.19 13.68 -18.79
CA MET A 23 0.25 14.80 -18.77
C MET A 23 0.09 15.40 -20.16
N SER A 24 -1.12 15.84 -20.48
CA SER A 24 -1.38 16.59 -21.71
C SER A 24 -0.87 18.03 -21.62
N GLY A 25 -0.81 18.71 -22.78
CA GLY A 25 -0.51 20.14 -22.82
C GLY A 25 -1.53 21.01 -22.08
N GLU A 26 -2.73 20.49 -21.83
CA GLU A 26 -3.78 21.13 -21.03
C GLU A 26 -3.71 20.74 -19.54
N ASN A 27 -2.61 20.14 -19.13
CA ASN A 27 -2.37 19.73 -17.77
C ASN A 27 -3.38 18.67 -17.23
N GLU A 28 -3.91 17.83 -18.11
CA GLU A 28 -4.72 16.67 -17.74
C GLU A 28 -3.85 15.42 -17.60
N ILE A 29 -4.20 14.54 -16.66
CA ILE A 29 -3.54 13.25 -16.51
C ILE A 29 -4.01 12.33 -17.64
N LEU A 30 -3.07 11.84 -18.42
CA LEU A 30 -3.30 10.81 -19.44
C LEU A 30 -3.17 9.39 -18.85
N GLY A 31 -2.39 9.24 -17.79
CA GLY A 31 -2.13 8.01 -17.08
C GLY A 31 -0.74 8.02 -16.48
N SER A 32 -0.33 6.93 -15.84
CA SER A 32 1.05 6.70 -15.48
C SER A 32 1.67 5.69 -16.44
N ASN A 33 2.91 5.94 -16.85
CA ASN A 33 3.67 4.94 -17.57
C ASN A 33 4.04 3.81 -16.63
N TRP A 34 4.04 2.60 -17.15
CA TRP A 34 4.45 1.40 -16.44
C TRP A 34 5.88 1.51 -15.88
N GLY A 35 6.78 2.06 -16.69
CA GLY A 35 8.11 2.40 -16.27
C GLY A 35 8.54 3.73 -16.90
N THR A 36 9.44 4.43 -16.23
CA THR A 36 9.99 5.67 -16.76
C THR A 36 11.09 5.42 -17.78
N TYR A 37 11.64 4.20 -17.83
CA TYR A 37 12.66 3.81 -18.81
C TYR A 37 12.73 2.29 -18.95
N PRO A 38 12.60 1.72 -20.16
CA PRO A 38 12.11 2.43 -21.36
C PRO A 38 10.66 2.85 -21.22
N VAL A 39 10.29 3.93 -21.87
CA VAL A 39 8.89 4.41 -21.87
C VAL A 39 8.01 3.38 -22.58
N THR A 40 7.01 2.89 -21.87
CA THR A 40 6.00 2.01 -22.48
C THR A 40 4.67 2.74 -22.62
N PRO A 41 3.95 2.55 -23.73
CA PRO A 41 2.66 3.22 -23.94
C PRO A 41 1.50 2.58 -23.14
N HIS A 42 1.79 1.62 -22.30
CA HIS A 42 0.78 0.91 -21.54
C HIS A 42 0.55 1.59 -20.20
N VAL A 43 -0.71 1.77 -19.85
CA VAL A 43 -1.14 2.28 -18.55
C VAL A 43 -1.82 1.14 -17.78
N TRP A 44 -1.21 0.75 -16.68
CA TRP A 44 -1.79 -0.19 -15.74
C TRP A 44 -2.43 0.60 -14.59
N ASN A 45 -3.69 0.31 -14.32
CA ASN A 45 -4.43 1.09 -13.33
C ASN A 45 -3.81 0.99 -11.93
N LYS A 46 -3.35 -0.20 -11.56
CA LYS A 46 -2.78 -0.42 -10.23
C LYS A 46 -1.44 0.28 -10.06
N ASP A 47 -0.59 0.23 -11.08
CA ASP A 47 0.66 1.00 -11.12
C ASP A 47 0.41 2.48 -10.94
N MET A 48 -0.60 3.02 -11.64
CA MET A 48 -1.01 4.40 -11.48
C MET A 48 -1.50 4.69 -10.05
N TYR A 49 -2.26 3.78 -9.45
CA TYR A 49 -2.70 3.93 -8.07
C TYR A 49 -1.50 4.06 -7.12
N TYR A 50 -0.56 3.12 -7.18
CA TYR A 50 0.60 3.14 -6.31
C TYR A 50 1.51 4.35 -6.55
N SER A 51 1.73 4.72 -7.82
CA SER A 51 2.50 5.92 -8.17
C SER A 51 1.83 7.20 -7.67
N SER A 52 0.51 7.20 -7.48
CA SER A 52 -0.24 8.35 -6.97
C SER A 52 -0.25 8.49 -5.44
N LEU A 53 0.15 7.46 -4.70
CA LEU A 53 0.10 7.47 -3.23
C LEU A 53 0.86 8.65 -2.59
N PRO A 54 2.06 9.06 -3.07
CA PRO A 54 2.73 10.24 -2.54
C PRO A 54 1.89 11.51 -2.61
N PHE A 55 1.05 11.65 -3.64
CA PHE A 55 0.23 12.83 -3.86
C PHE A 55 -0.89 12.97 -2.84
N THR A 56 -1.31 11.86 -2.23
CA THR A 56 -2.28 11.89 -1.12
C THR A 56 -1.76 12.66 0.09
N LEU A 57 -0.43 12.80 0.20
CA LEU A 57 0.20 13.56 1.28
C LEU A 57 0.65 14.96 0.86
N THR A 58 0.97 15.17 -0.41
CA THR A 58 1.77 16.34 -0.82
C THR A 58 1.09 17.23 -1.86
N GLU A 59 0.32 16.65 -2.80
CA GLU A 59 -0.14 17.35 -4.01
C GLU A 59 -1.66 17.21 -4.21
N PRO A 60 -2.48 18.07 -3.55
CA PRO A 60 -3.94 17.96 -3.59
C PRO A 60 -4.51 18.01 -5.00
N GLU A 61 -4.03 18.92 -5.84
CA GLU A 61 -4.57 19.09 -7.19
C GLU A 61 -4.26 17.89 -8.08
N LEU A 62 -3.05 17.32 -7.95
CA LEU A 62 -2.69 16.13 -8.69
C LEU A 62 -3.46 14.91 -8.19
N CYS A 63 -3.68 14.82 -6.89
CA CYS A 63 -4.50 13.75 -6.29
C CYS A 63 -5.96 13.81 -6.79
N LYS A 64 -6.58 15.00 -6.84
CA LYS A 64 -7.92 15.21 -7.42
C LYS A 64 -7.98 14.75 -8.87
N LYS A 65 -6.99 15.11 -9.68
CA LYS A 65 -6.90 14.67 -11.09
C LYS A 65 -6.81 13.16 -11.19
N CYS A 66 -6.01 12.49 -10.34
CA CYS A 66 -5.94 11.04 -10.30
C CYS A 66 -7.30 10.42 -9.94
N ILE A 67 -8.00 10.94 -8.94
CA ILE A 67 -9.33 10.47 -8.55
C ILE A 67 -10.30 10.56 -9.73
N LEU A 68 -10.35 11.70 -10.42
CA LEU A 68 -11.22 11.90 -11.59
C LEU A 68 -10.84 10.98 -12.76
N TRP A 69 -9.55 10.75 -12.97
CA TRP A 69 -9.06 9.80 -13.96
C TRP A 69 -9.55 8.37 -13.65
N PHE A 70 -9.40 7.91 -12.40
CA PHE A 70 -9.90 6.60 -11.99
C PHE A 70 -11.42 6.49 -12.09
N ALA A 71 -12.15 7.55 -11.77
CA ALA A 71 -13.58 7.61 -11.97
C ALA A 71 -13.99 7.39 -13.43
N LYS A 72 -13.16 7.81 -14.37
CA LYS A 72 -13.41 7.67 -15.82
C LYS A 72 -12.89 6.34 -16.39
N TYR A 73 -11.72 5.89 -15.96
CA TYR A 73 -10.98 4.81 -16.63
C TYR A 73 -10.67 3.60 -15.72
N GLY A 74 -10.97 3.68 -14.43
CA GLY A 74 -10.59 2.64 -13.44
C GLY A 74 -11.29 1.30 -13.63
N ILE A 75 -12.41 1.25 -14.34
CA ILE A 75 -13.18 0.02 -14.58
C ILE A 75 -13.01 -0.41 -16.03
N LYS A 76 -12.68 -1.68 -16.25
CA LYS A 76 -12.63 -2.29 -17.57
C LYS A 76 -14.01 -2.78 -17.96
N TYR A 77 -14.58 -2.19 -18.99
CA TYR A 77 -15.93 -2.51 -19.46
C TYR A 77 -15.95 -3.79 -20.30
N LYS A 78 -17.10 -4.46 -20.27
CA LYS A 78 -17.38 -5.59 -21.16
C LYS A 78 -17.17 -5.21 -22.64
N GLY A 79 -16.59 -6.12 -23.42
CA GLY A 79 -16.28 -5.87 -24.83
C GLY A 79 -14.91 -5.27 -25.10
N THR A 80 -14.13 -4.98 -24.08
CA THR A 80 -12.70 -4.61 -24.21
C THR A 80 -11.82 -5.87 -24.19
N LYS A 81 -10.52 -5.72 -24.48
CA LYS A 81 -9.54 -6.82 -24.35
C LYS A 81 -9.59 -7.46 -22.96
N PHE A 82 -9.97 -6.70 -21.94
CA PHE A 82 -10.09 -7.12 -20.55
C PHE A 82 -11.55 -7.01 -20.12
N GLU A 83 -12.37 -7.96 -20.50
CA GLU A 83 -13.77 -8.05 -20.09
C GLU A 83 -13.88 -8.38 -18.60
N GLY A 84 -15.01 -8.01 -17.97
CA GLY A 84 -15.31 -8.40 -16.60
C GLY A 84 -15.78 -7.27 -15.68
N GLY A 85 -15.78 -6.02 -16.16
CA GLY A 85 -16.29 -4.88 -15.39
C GLY A 85 -15.52 -4.68 -14.07
N VAL A 86 -16.27 -4.53 -12.98
CA VAL A 86 -15.70 -4.29 -11.64
C VAL A 86 -14.79 -5.44 -11.19
N PHE A 87 -15.15 -6.68 -11.52
CA PHE A 87 -14.44 -7.88 -11.06
C PHE A 87 -13.31 -8.33 -11.98
N HIS A 88 -13.08 -7.65 -13.08
CA HIS A 88 -11.88 -7.90 -13.88
C HIS A 88 -10.63 -7.76 -13.01
N SER A 89 -10.51 -6.61 -12.34
CA SER A 89 -9.59 -6.40 -11.23
C SER A 89 -10.29 -5.53 -10.19
N LEU A 90 -10.71 -6.15 -9.11
CA LEU A 90 -11.47 -5.48 -8.07
C LEU A 90 -10.63 -4.37 -7.40
N SER A 91 -9.36 -4.63 -7.13
CA SER A 91 -8.45 -3.65 -6.54
C SER A 91 -8.30 -2.40 -7.42
N ASN A 92 -8.23 -2.57 -8.76
CA ASN A 92 -8.19 -1.45 -9.70
C ASN A 92 -9.50 -0.64 -9.69
N SER A 93 -10.63 -1.34 -9.68
CA SER A 93 -11.95 -0.71 -9.68
C SER A 93 -12.23 0.09 -8.40
N LEU A 94 -11.63 -0.34 -7.28
CA LEU A 94 -11.72 0.33 -5.98
C LEU A 94 -10.74 1.49 -5.81
N SER A 95 -9.77 1.66 -6.69
CA SER A 95 -8.73 2.70 -6.57
C SER A 95 -9.33 4.12 -6.47
N VAL A 96 -10.40 4.41 -7.18
CA VAL A 96 -11.11 5.69 -7.08
C VAL A 96 -11.61 5.96 -5.65
N ILE A 97 -12.13 4.95 -4.97
CA ILE A 97 -12.68 5.08 -3.61
C ILE A 97 -11.55 5.20 -2.60
N MET A 98 -10.51 4.38 -2.73
CA MET A 98 -9.36 4.40 -1.84
C MET A 98 -8.59 5.72 -1.91
N LEU A 99 -8.35 6.26 -3.11
CA LEU A 99 -7.72 7.57 -3.28
C LEU A 99 -8.61 8.70 -2.76
N SER A 100 -9.93 8.63 -3.00
CA SER A 100 -10.88 9.60 -2.47
C SER A 100 -10.86 9.62 -0.94
N GLY A 101 -10.80 8.43 -0.31
CA GLY A 101 -10.70 8.31 1.14
C GLY A 101 -9.40 8.90 1.69
N ALA A 102 -8.26 8.59 1.06
CA ALA A 102 -6.97 9.14 1.43
C ALA A 102 -6.92 10.67 1.23
N TYR A 103 -7.44 11.15 0.11
CA TYR A 103 -7.55 12.59 -0.16
C TYR A 103 -8.34 13.31 0.93
N TYR A 104 -9.53 12.82 1.26
CA TYR A 104 -10.36 13.42 2.31
C TYR A 104 -9.67 13.36 3.68
N GLU A 105 -9.01 12.27 3.97
CA GLU A 105 -8.29 12.07 5.21
C GLU A 105 -7.15 13.09 5.40
N TYR A 106 -6.35 13.33 4.37
CA TYR A 106 -5.17 14.20 4.47
C TYR A 106 -5.45 15.66 4.15
N PHE A 107 -6.46 15.97 3.35
CA PHE A 107 -6.76 17.35 2.95
C PHE A 107 -8.05 17.90 3.58
N GLY A 108 -9.02 17.06 3.93
CA GLY A 108 -10.27 17.46 4.59
C GLY A 108 -11.24 18.26 3.73
N GLU A 109 -11.00 18.36 2.42
CA GLU A 109 -11.73 19.23 1.51
C GLU A 109 -13.08 18.59 1.10
N LYS A 110 -14.17 19.02 1.73
CA LYS A 110 -15.55 18.55 1.44
C LYS A 110 -16.06 19.04 0.10
N GLU A 111 -15.70 20.26 -0.23
CA GLU A 111 -16.14 20.99 -1.42
C GLU A 111 -15.81 20.23 -2.71
N PHE A 112 -14.68 19.54 -2.76
CA PHE A 112 -14.32 18.71 -3.91
C PHE A 112 -15.39 17.66 -4.22
N PHE A 113 -15.86 16.94 -3.22
CA PHE A 113 -16.89 15.92 -3.39
C PHE A 113 -18.27 16.50 -3.69
N GLN A 114 -18.61 17.63 -3.05
CA GLN A 114 -19.88 18.32 -3.26
C GLN A 114 -19.98 18.89 -4.69
N GLN A 115 -18.89 19.36 -5.24
CA GLN A 115 -18.79 19.84 -6.64
C GLN A 115 -18.80 18.69 -7.65
N HIS A 116 -18.51 17.46 -7.23
CA HIS A 116 -18.47 16.27 -8.08
C HIS A 116 -19.49 15.19 -7.67
N PRO A 117 -20.80 15.46 -7.66
CA PRO A 117 -21.81 14.50 -7.21
C PRO A 117 -21.86 13.22 -8.03
N LYS A 118 -21.47 13.28 -9.31
CA LYS A 118 -21.36 12.10 -10.17
C LYS A 118 -20.25 11.15 -9.71
N LEU A 119 -19.17 11.68 -9.13
CA LEU A 119 -18.09 10.89 -8.54
C LEU A 119 -18.64 10.08 -7.34
N TYR A 120 -19.33 10.74 -6.42
CA TYR A 120 -19.93 10.08 -5.27
C TYR A 120 -20.93 8.99 -5.68
N LYS A 121 -21.82 9.31 -6.63
CA LYS A 121 -22.77 8.33 -7.19
C LYS A 121 -22.03 7.10 -7.77
N LYS A 122 -20.95 7.32 -8.51
CA LYS A 122 -20.16 6.22 -9.08
C LYS A 122 -19.50 5.36 -8.02
N MET A 123 -18.92 5.95 -6.98
CA MET A 123 -18.33 5.20 -5.86
C MET A 123 -19.37 4.33 -5.16
N LYS A 124 -20.58 4.86 -4.93
CA LYS A 124 -21.71 4.08 -4.38
C LYS A 124 -22.09 2.91 -5.28
N ALA A 125 -22.17 3.14 -6.60
CA ALA A 125 -22.51 2.09 -7.56
C ALA A 125 -21.47 0.97 -7.60
N ILE A 126 -20.18 1.30 -7.51
CA ILE A 126 -19.10 0.30 -7.45
C ILE A 126 -19.27 -0.57 -6.19
N LEU A 127 -19.44 0.03 -5.02
CA LEU A 127 -19.59 -0.76 -3.79
C LEU A 127 -20.91 -1.53 -3.75
N GLN A 128 -21.96 -1.02 -4.34
CA GLN A 128 -23.21 -1.77 -4.47
C GLN A 128 -23.01 -3.03 -5.32
N THR A 129 -22.30 -2.93 -6.46
CA THR A 129 -21.95 -4.09 -7.28
C THR A 129 -21.11 -5.11 -6.49
N VAL A 130 -20.16 -4.62 -5.68
CA VAL A 130 -19.34 -5.49 -4.82
C VAL A 130 -20.21 -6.23 -3.80
N LEU A 131 -21.10 -5.52 -3.11
CA LEU A 131 -22.01 -6.12 -2.11
C LEU A 131 -22.93 -7.18 -2.72
N GLU A 132 -23.47 -6.91 -3.90
CA GLU A 132 -24.38 -7.82 -4.62
C GLU A 132 -23.69 -9.08 -5.15
N SER A 133 -22.36 -9.08 -5.27
CA SER A 133 -21.61 -10.24 -5.78
C SER A 133 -21.37 -11.33 -4.75
N ARG A 134 -21.66 -11.07 -3.48
CA ARG A 134 -21.39 -12.01 -2.40
C ARG A 134 -22.30 -13.22 -2.50
N GLU A 135 -21.73 -14.39 -2.39
CA GLU A 135 -22.47 -15.65 -2.38
C GLU A 135 -22.95 -15.96 -0.96
N GLU A 136 -24.15 -16.51 -0.83
CA GLU A 136 -24.84 -16.64 0.47
C GLU A 136 -24.13 -17.59 1.45
N ASN A 137 -23.52 -18.65 0.94
CA ASN A 137 -22.84 -19.67 1.75
C ASN A 137 -21.33 -19.53 1.81
N GLU A 138 -20.79 -18.41 1.33
CA GLU A 138 -19.38 -18.11 1.32
C GLU A 138 -19.01 -17.08 2.40
N PRO A 139 -17.73 -17.00 2.80
CA PRO A 139 -17.24 -15.96 3.70
C PRO A 139 -17.56 -14.55 3.20
N TYR A 140 -17.52 -13.56 4.10
CA TYR A 140 -17.58 -12.13 3.75
C TYR A 140 -16.29 -11.68 3.06
N LEU A 141 -15.92 -12.40 2.00
CA LEU A 141 -14.80 -12.13 1.13
C LEU A 141 -15.30 -11.91 -0.30
N TYR A 142 -14.49 -11.23 -1.09
CA TYR A 142 -14.85 -10.80 -2.44
C TYR A 142 -13.81 -11.31 -3.42
N ARG A 143 -14.29 -11.94 -4.49
CA ARG A 143 -13.45 -12.51 -5.53
C ARG A 143 -12.96 -11.46 -6.51
N THR A 144 -11.81 -11.72 -7.13
CA THR A 144 -11.29 -10.97 -8.26
C THR A 144 -10.65 -11.93 -9.25
N THR A 145 -10.64 -11.58 -10.53
CA THR A 145 -9.95 -12.39 -11.54
C THR A 145 -8.47 -12.00 -11.63
N TRP A 146 -8.20 -10.69 -11.59
CA TRP A 146 -6.86 -10.15 -11.67
C TRP A 146 -6.56 -9.29 -10.45
N ILE A 147 -5.33 -9.33 -9.97
CA ILE A 147 -4.87 -8.36 -8.96
C ILE A 147 -4.45 -7.04 -9.60
N SER A 148 -3.76 -7.10 -10.72
CA SER A 148 -3.49 -5.99 -11.64
C SER A 148 -3.27 -6.51 -13.04
N ASP A 149 -2.07 -6.95 -13.37
CA ASP A 149 -1.67 -7.61 -14.60
C ASP A 149 -1.42 -9.12 -14.42
N ALA A 150 -1.48 -9.61 -13.20
CA ALA A 150 -1.41 -11.02 -12.83
C ALA A 150 -2.77 -11.56 -12.36
N TYR A 151 -3.01 -12.85 -12.58
CA TYR A 151 -4.19 -13.53 -12.04
C TYR A 151 -4.12 -13.61 -10.52
N ALA A 152 -5.25 -13.40 -9.88
CA ALA A 152 -5.37 -13.67 -8.45
C ALA A 152 -5.15 -15.17 -8.17
N LEU A 153 -4.39 -15.43 -7.12
CA LEU A 153 -4.17 -16.79 -6.64
C LEU A 153 -5.32 -17.20 -5.72
N GLY A 154 -6.03 -18.26 -6.10
CA GLY A 154 -7.24 -18.70 -5.41
C GLY A 154 -8.48 -17.86 -5.73
N LYS A 155 -9.63 -18.25 -5.14
CA LYS A 155 -10.91 -17.56 -5.30
C LYS A 155 -10.88 -16.18 -4.62
N TYR A 156 -10.27 -16.10 -3.44
CA TYR A 156 -10.17 -14.90 -2.64
C TYR A 156 -8.70 -14.54 -2.42
N HIS A 157 -8.36 -13.31 -2.75
CA HIS A 157 -7.03 -12.74 -2.62
C HIS A 157 -6.99 -11.76 -1.44
N THR A 158 -6.04 -11.89 -0.55
CA THR A 158 -5.95 -11.11 0.70
C THR A 158 -5.83 -9.62 0.44
N GLY A 159 -4.86 -9.22 -0.39
CA GLY A 159 -4.64 -7.81 -0.71
C GLY A 159 -5.86 -7.15 -1.36
N THR A 160 -6.59 -7.87 -2.22
CA THR A 160 -7.84 -7.38 -2.82
C THR A 160 -8.93 -7.17 -1.76
N ASN A 161 -9.07 -8.10 -0.81
CA ASN A 161 -10.07 -7.97 0.27
C ASN A 161 -9.72 -6.84 1.25
N LEU A 162 -8.43 -6.53 1.42
CA LEU A 162 -8.01 -5.32 2.12
C LEU A 162 -8.41 -4.04 1.38
N CYS A 163 -8.34 -4.02 0.05
CA CYS A 163 -8.86 -2.91 -0.76
C CYS A 163 -10.37 -2.74 -0.58
N VAL A 164 -11.14 -3.83 -0.48
CA VAL A 164 -12.58 -3.80 -0.20
C VAL A 164 -12.84 -3.20 1.18
N TYR A 165 -12.17 -3.72 2.21
CA TYR A 165 -12.26 -3.19 3.57
C TYR A 165 -11.96 -1.68 3.59
N ARG A 166 -10.83 -1.26 3.00
CA ARG A 166 -10.45 0.15 2.92
C ARG A 166 -11.49 0.99 2.21
N SER A 167 -12.08 0.48 1.14
CA SER A 167 -13.09 1.19 0.35
C SER A 167 -14.39 1.37 1.12
N PHE A 168 -14.84 0.37 1.87
CA PHE A 168 -16.00 0.52 2.76
C PHE A 168 -15.75 1.60 3.81
N MET A 169 -14.61 1.57 4.49
CA MET A 169 -14.26 2.56 5.51
C MET A 169 -14.10 3.98 4.93
N ALA A 170 -13.48 4.11 3.77
CA ALA A 170 -13.28 5.37 3.08
C ALA A 170 -14.62 6.01 2.67
N LEU A 171 -15.47 5.23 2.00
CA LEU A 171 -16.76 5.75 1.55
C LEU A 171 -17.72 6.00 2.71
N ALA A 172 -17.68 5.19 3.77
CA ALA A 172 -18.45 5.44 4.99
C ALA A 172 -18.13 6.80 5.60
N ARG A 173 -16.84 7.13 5.67
CA ARG A 173 -16.41 8.43 6.19
C ARG A 173 -16.87 9.59 5.30
N ILE A 174 -16.71 9.49 3.99
CA ILE A 174 -17.18 10.52 3.04
C ILE A 174 -18.69 10.65 3.11
N ALA A 175 -19.45 9.54 3.15
CA ALA A 175 -20.90 9.54 3.25
C ALA A 175 -21.40 10.28 4.49
N GLU A 176 -20.80 10.02 5.64
CA GLU A 176 -21.19 10.64 6.89
C GLU A 176 -20.76 12.10 6.99
N GLU A 177 -19.44 12.36 6.80
CA GLU A 177 -18.84 13.66 7.10
C GLU A 177 -19.09 14.71 6.01
N VAL A 178 -19.28 14.29 4.74
CA VAL A 178 -19.50 15.20 3.60
C VAL A 178 -20.97 15.30 3.22
N PHE A 179 -21.69 14.16 3.18
CA PHE A 179 -23.07 14.10 2.69
C PHE A 179 -24.11 13.89 3.79
N GLY A 180 -23.72 13.64 5.04
CA GLY A 180 -24.63 13.42 6.16
C GLY A 180 -25.40 12.10 6.13
N GLU A 181 -25.02 11.15 5.28
CA GLU A 181 -25.70 9.85 5.09
C GLU A 181 -25.28 8.85 6.19
N LYS A 182 -25.66 9.09 7.43
CA LYS A 182 -25.23 8.29 8.59
C LYS A 182 -25.60 6.81 8.50
N SER A 183 -26.83 6.48 8.15
CA SER A 183 -27.27 5.08 8.06
C SER A 183 -26.52 4.29 6.99
N TYR A 184 -26.21 4.93 5.85
CA TYR A 184 -25.39 4.33 4.81
C TYR A 184 -23.95 4.12 5.29
N ALA A 185 -23.39 5.08 6.00
CA ALA A 185 -22.04 4.97 6.58
C ALA A 185 -21.96 3.84 7.62
N GLU A 186 -22.97 3.69 8.47
CA GLU A 186 -23.05 2.60 9.45
C GLU A 186 -23.14 1.24 8.78
N MET A 187 -23.94 1.12 7.73
CA MET A 187 -24.02 -0.11 6.92
C MET A 187 -22.65 -0.47 6.33
N LEU A 188 -21.93 0.48 5.72
CA LEU A 188 -20.61 0.23 5.16
C LEU A 188 -19.57 -0.16 6.22
N ARG A 189 -19.60 0.44 7.41
CA ARG A 189 -18.74 0.04 8.53
C ARG A 189 -19.05 -1.37 9.03
N SER A 190 -20.32 -1.75 9.04
CA SER A 190 -20.74 -3.11 9.38
C SER A 190 -20.19 -4.12 8.37
N GLU A 191 -20.30 -3.83 7.08
CA GLU A 191 -19.73 -4.68 6.02
C GLU A 191 -18.19 -4.77 6.11
N ALA A 192 -17.52 -3.66 6.37
CA ALA A 192 -16.08 -3.65 6.63
C ALA A 192 -15.71 -4.55 7.84
N GLY A 193 -16.48 -4.48 8.90
CA GLY A 193 -16.28 -5.31 10.10
C GLY A 193 -16.42 -6.80 9.82
N LYS A 194 -17.43 -7.20 9.03
CA LYS A 194 -17.61 -8.60 8.61
C LYS A 194 -16.46 -9.06 7.71
N THR A 195 -16.08 -8.25 6.73
CA THR A 195 -14.94 -8.52 5.83
C THR A 195 -13.65 -8.70 6.64
N ARG A 196 -13.38 -7.80 7.59
CA ARG A 196 -12.20 -7.91 8.47
C ARG A 196 -12.21 -9.21 9.25
N LYS A 197 -13.34 -9.56 9.87
CA LYS A 197 -13.46 -10.80 10.64
C LYS A 197 -13.13 -12.03 9.80
N ASP A 198 -13.59 -12.06 8.55
CA ASP A 198 -13.37 -13.20 7.68
C ASP A 198 -11.98 -13.20 7.04
N ILE A 199 -11.35 -12.04 6.84
CA ILE A 199 -9.91 -11.97 6.52
C ILE A 199 -9.10 -12.61 7.65
N GLU A 200 -9.32 -12.21 8.90
CA GLU A 200 -8.57 -12.76 10.05
C GLU A 200 -8.82 -14.27 10.23
N ARG A 201 -10.03 -14.71 9.95
CA ARG A 201 -10.40 -16.13 10.11
C ARG A 201 -9.88 -17.03 9.00
N TYR A 202 -10.01 -16.62 7.74
CA TYR A 202 -9.77 -17.48 6.59
C TYR A 202 -8.47 -17.17 5.86
N MET A 203 -7.97 -15.93 5.96
CA MET A 203 -6.80 -15.48 5.21
C MET A 203 -5.51 -15.49 6.05
N THR A 204 -5.52 -16.24 7.14
CA THR A 204 -4.35 -16.44 8.00
C THR A 204 -4.07 -17.93 8.20
N ALA A 205 -2.80 -18.27 8.37
CA ALA A 205 -2.38 -19.62 8.73
C ALA A 205 -1.12 -19.58 9.59
N LYS A 206 -0.87 -20.67 10.31
CA LYS A 206 0.34 -20.84 11.10
C LYS A 206 1.52 -21.18 10.19
N GLY A 207 2.54 -20.35 10.20
CA GLY A 207 3.79 -20.55 9.47
C GLY A 207 4.98 -20.73 10.41
N LEU A 208 6.18 -20.70 9.85
CA LEU A 208 7.43 -20.85 10.63
C LEU A 208 7.62 -19.74 11.64
N PHE A 209 7.22 -18.53 11.29
CA PHE A 209 7.40 -17.35 12.16
C PHE A 209 6.21 -17.09 13.07
N GLY A 210 5.14 -17.88 12.98
CA GLY A 210 3.88 -17.71 13.70
C GLY A 210 2.68 -17.57 12.77
N THR A 211 1.56 -17.04 13.25
CA THR A 211 0.38 -16.76 12.43
C THR A 211 0.68 -15.65 11.44
N GLN A 212 0.49 -15.90 10.15
CA GLN A 212 0.75 -14.96 9.06
C GLN A 212 -0.41 -14.88 8.07
N TYR A 213 -0.48 -13.80 7.31
CA TYR A 213 -1.41 -13.70 6.20
C TYR A 213 -0.99 -14.61 5.05
N LEU A 214 -1.99 -15.13 4.35
CA LEU A 214 -1.86 -15.90 3.13
C LEU A 214 -2.03 -14.97 1.93
N GLU A 215 -1.54 -15.39 0.77
CA GLU A 215 -1.76 -14.62 -0.46
C GLU A 215 -3.19 -14.77 -0.97
N GLY A 216 -3.70 -16.00 -0.95
CA GLY A 216 -5.06 -16.30 -1.35
C GLY A 216 -5.54 -17.68 -0.93
N ILE A 217 -6.83 -17.91 -1.03
CA ILE A 217 -7.49 -19.19 -0.74
C ILE A 217 -8.47 -19.58 -1.85
N SER A 218 -8.72 -20.89 -2.00
CA SER A 218 -9.58 -21.42 -3.08
C SER A 218 -11.06 -21.16 -2.86
N GLY A 219 -11.49 -20.94 -1.60
CA GLY A 219 -12.90 -20.83 -1.23
C GLY A 219 -13.48 -22.14 -0.69
N ILE A 220 -14.69 -22.06 -0.10
CA ILE A 220 -15.32 -23.20 0.57
C ILE A 220 -15.98 -24.16 -0.44
N ALA A 221 -16.57 -23.59 -1.50
CA ALA A 221 -17.16 -24.37 -2.59
C ALA A 221 -16.28 -24.29 -3.82
N GLU A 222 -15.50 -25.34 -4.08
CA GLU A 222 -14.76 -25.46 -5.34
C GLU A 222 -15.72 -25.57 -6.53
N GLU A 223 -16.01 -24.47 -7.17
CA GLU A 223 -16.47 -24.51 -8.55
C GLU A 223 -15.25 -24.58 -9.48
N LYS A 224 -14.95 -25.80 -9.88
CA LYS A 224 -13.83 -26.18 -10.75
C LYS A 224 -13.67 -25.35 -12.03
N LYS A 225 -14.74 -24.71 -12.50
CA LYS A 225 -14.77 -23.98 -13.78
C LYS A 225 -14.19 -22.56 -13.75
N GLU A 226 -14.11 -21.93 -12.60
CA GLU A 226 -13.55 -20.57 -12.49
C GLU A 226 -12.05 -20.56 -12.20
N CYS A 227 -11.50 -21.70 -11.79
CA CYS A 227 -10.07 -21.87 -11.55
C CYS A 227 -9.23 -22.13 -12.81
N ASP A 228 -9.82 -22.38 -13.97
CA ASP A 228 -9.05 -22.74 -15.17
C ASP A 228 -7.96 -21.74 -15.54
N SER A 229 -8.21 -20.46 -15.37
CA SER A 229 -7.20 -19.41 -15.63
C SER A 229 -6.16 -19.33 -14.53
N ALA A 230 -6.55 -19.47 -13.27
CA ALA A 230 -5.63 -19.47 -12.13
C ALA A 230 -4.79 -20.77 -12.13
N GLU A 231 -5.39 -21.92 -12.42
CA GLU A 231 -4.67 -23.19 -12.58
C GLU A 231 -3.67 -23.13 -13.74
N LYS A 232 -4.07 -22.55 -14.86
CA LYS A 232 -3.17 -22.35 -16.01
C LYS A 232 -1.99 -21.47 -15.63
N TYR A 233 -2.24 -20.37 -14.94
CA TYR A 233 -1.21 -19.45 -14.48
C TYR A 233 -0.28 -20.11 -13.45
N GLN A 234 -0.83 -20.86 -12.50
CA GLN A 234 -0.05 -21.65 -11.54
C GLN A 234 0.84 -22.67 -12.26
N LYS A 235 0.29 -23.36 -13.28
CA LYS A 235 1.07 -24.29 -14.08
C LYS A 235 2.20 -23.59 -14.84
N GLU A 236 1.92 -22.46 -15.46
CA GLU A 236 2.95 -21.66 -16.14
C GLU A 236 4.06 -21.22 -15.18
N MET A 237 3.70 -20.90 -13.94
CA MET A 237 4.64 -20.57 -12.87
C MET A 237 5.50 -21.77 -12.47
N LEU A 238 4.89 -22.93 -12.26
CA LEU A 238 5.61 -24.17 -11.94
C LEU A 238 6.55 -24.57 -13.08
N ASP A 239 6.13 -24.42 -14.32
CA ASP A 239 6.96 -24.69 -15.50
C ASP A 239 8.17 -23.74 -15.60
N GLN A 240 8.09 -22.56 -14.96
CA GLN A 240 9.20 -21.63 -14.81
C GLN A 240 10.07 -21.92 -13.59
N GLY A 241 9.81 -22.98 -12.87
CA GLY A 241 10.57 -23.39 -11.68
C GLY A 241 10.17 -22.67 -10.41
N LEU A 242 9.00 -22.03 -10.39
CA LEU A 242 8.44 -21.42 -9.20
C LEU A 242 7.69 -22.49 -8.39
N GLN A 243 7.96 -22.51 -7.10
CA GLN A 243 7.29 -23.41 -6.17
C GLN A 243 6.24 -22.63 -5.38
N PHE A 244 5.06 -23.23 -5.29
CA PHE A 244 4.00 -22.75 -4.42
C PHE A 244 4.00 -23.57 -3.14
N ILE A 245 4.01 -22.90 -2.00
CA ILE A 245 3.69 -23.55 -0.75
C ILE A 245 2.18 -23.53 -0.62
N THR A 246 1.58 -24.70 -0.75
CA THR A 246 0.18 -24.90 -0.40
C THR A 246 0.10 -25.39 1.04
N ASP A 247 -0.86 -24.88 1.76
CA ASP A 247 -1.18 -25.33 3.12
C ASP A 247 -2.70 -25.37 3.28
N VAL A 248 -3.14 -25.97 4.35
CA VAL A 248 -4.55 -26.04 4.70
C VAL A 248 -4.77 -25.13 5.90
N ASN A 249 -5.70 -24.19 5.77
CA ASN A 249 -6.04 -23.32 6.90
C ASN A 249 -6.85 -24.10 7.96
N HIS A 250 -7.21 -23.42 9.06
CA HIS A 250 -7.94 -24.03 10.15
C HIS A 250 -9.36 -24.55 9.78
N ASP A 251 -9.91 -24.13 8.66
CA ASP A 251 -11.20 -24.60 8.14
C ASP A 251 -11.05 -25.68 7.05
N GLY A 252 -9.83 -26.14 6.79
CA GLY A 252 -9.56 -27.20 5.82
C GLY A 252 -9.43 -26.75 4.37
N GLU A 253 -9.38 -25.44 4.12
CA GLU A 253 -9.25 -24.89 2.78
C GLU A 253 -7.78 -24.81 2.34
N ILE A 254 -7.53 -25.00 1.05
CA ILE A 254 -6.20 -24.89 0.47
C ILE A 254 -5.81 -23.42 0.40
N CYS A 255 -4.70 -23.10 1.03
CA CYS A 255 -4.15 -21.74 1.12
C CYS A 255 -2.81 -21.65 0.42
N LEU A 256 -2.56 -20.55 -0.23
CA LEU A 256 -1.30 -20.25 -0.87
C LEU A 256 -0.48 -19.31 0.00
N ARG A 257 0.70 -19.77 0.42
CA ARG A 257 1.64 -18.99 1.22
C ARG A 257 2.67 -18.26 0.38
N MET A 258 2.31 -17.97 -0.83
CA MET A 258 3.20 -17.31 -1.75
C MET A 258 2.94 -15.81 -1.75
N HIS A 259 3.98 -15.05 -1.97
CA HIS A 259 3.87 -13.65 -2.34
C HIS A 259 4.04 -13.55 -3.85
N ASP A 260 3.12 -12.93 -4.57
CA ASP A 260 3.21 -12.79 -6.01
C ASP A 260 4.21 -11.73 -6.46
N GLY A 261 4.67 -10.92 -5.53
CA GLY A 261 5.75 -9.97 -5.75
C GLY A 261 5.34 -8.68 -6.39
N GLU A 262 4.23 -8.62 -7.06
CA GLU A 262 3.91 -7.45 -7.86
C GLU A 262 3.02 -6.47 -7.12
N GLU A 263 1.98 -6.93 -6.44
CA GLU A 263 0.92 -6.03 -6.08
C GLU A 263 0.14 -6.40 -4.84
N SER A 264 0.81 -6.97 -3.86
CA SER A 264 0.10 -7.30 -2.64
C SER A 264 -0.22 -6.06 -1.82
N ASP A 265 -1.48 -5.65 -1.85
CA ASP A 265 -2.00 -4.63 -0.94
C ASP A 265 -1.92 -5.06 0.53
N THR A 266 -1.60 -6.33 0.80
CA THR A 266 -1.31 -6.84 2.15
C THR A 266 -0.22 -6.02 2.82
N THR A 267 0.75 -5.56 2.07
CA THR A 267 1.84 -4.75 2.56
C THR A 267 1.44 -3.30 2.89
N LEU A 268 0.33 -2.84 2.35
CA LEU A 268 -0.25 -1.53 2.64
C LEU A 268 -1.27 -1.55 3.80
N MET A 269 -1.37 -2.67 4.49
CA MET A 269 -2.38 -2.92 5.52
C MET A 269 -2.47 -1.81 6.57
N LYS A 270 -1.33 -1.33 7.08
CA LYS A 270 -1.28 -0.23 8.04
C LYS A 270 -1.65 1.11 7.40
N TYR A 271 -1.16 1.38 6.19
CA TYR A 271 -1.57 2.58 5.44
C TYR A 271 -3.08 2.59 5.20
N TYR A 272 -3.70 1.43 5.00
CA TYR A 272 -5.16 1.30 4.91
C TYR A 272 -5.86 1.37 6.27
N LYS A 273 -5.11 1.53 7.36
CA LYS A 273 -5.62 1.56 8.73
C LYS A 273 -6.39 0.30 9.12
N TYR A 274 -5.98 -0.80 8.54
CA TYR A 274 -6.47 -2.10 8.90
C TYR A 274 -5.88 -2.52 10.25
N GLN A 275 -6.72 -3.03 11.14
CA GLN A 275 -6.31 -3.50 12.46
C GLN A 275 -6.43 -5.03 12.48
N SER A 276 -5.27 -5.69 12.47
CA SER A 276 -5.19 -7.14 12.69
C SER A 276 -5.73 -7.49 14.09
N GLU A 277 -6.33 -8.66 14.21
CA GLU A 277 -6.74 -9.18 15.52
C GLU A 277 -5.52 -9.55 16.35
N GLU A 278 -4.55 -10.23 15.73
CA GLU A 278 -3.25 -10.51 16.34
C GLU A 278 -2.22 -9.48 15.90
N GLN A 279 -1.55 -8.87 16.85
CA GLN A 279 -0.63 -7.74 16.62
C GLN A 279 0.55 -8.09 15.71
N ASP A 280 1.03 -9.35 15.75
CA ASP A 280 2.23 -9.78 15.06
C ASP A 280 2.00 -10.41 13.68
N THR A 281 0.73 -10.63 13.28
CA THR A 281 0.41 -11.34 12.01
C THR A 281 1.04 -10.70 10.77
N LEU A 282 0.97 -9.38 10.66
CA LEU A 282 1.59 -8.65 9.54
C LEU A 282 3.12 -8.71 9.61
N LYS A 283 3.68 -8.67 10.81
CA LYS A 283 5.12 -8.81 11.04
C LYS A 283 5.63 -10.18 10.58
N GLN A 284 4.93 -11.22 10.98
CA GLN A 284 5.26 -12.61 10.63
C GLN A 284 5.11 -12.85 9.12
N TYR A 285 4.12 -12.24 8.49
CA TYR A 285 4.00 -12.20 7.04
C TYR A 285 5.21 -11.54 6.37
N GLY A 286 5.65 -10.37 6.86
CA GLY A 286 6.85 -9.70 6.38
C GLY A 286 8.13 -10.51 6.58
N GLN A 287 8.24 -11.24 7.70
CA GLN A 287 9.35 -12.16 7.95
C GLN A 287 9.36 -13.34 6.96
N PHE A 288 8.19 -13.91 6.68
CA PHE A 288 8.04 -14.97 5.69
C PHE A 288 8.45 -14.50 4.29
N THR A 289 7.89 -13.39 3.82
CA THR A 289 8.15 -12.88 2.46
C THR A 289 9.63 -12.54 2.22
N GLY A 290 10.32 -12.05 3.24
CA GLY A 290 11.74 -11.71 3.19
C GLY A 290 12.68 -12.85 3.62
N SER A 291 12.21 -14.09 3.72
CA SER A 291 12.99 -15.24 4.15
C SER A 291 13.12 -16.30 3.06
N ARG A 292 14.05 -17.23 3.27
CA ARG A 292 14.24 -18.39 2.37
C ARG A 292 13.08 -19.39 2.41
N GLU A 293 12.19 -19.27 3.38
CA GLU A 293 10.99 -20.11 3.44
C GLU A 293 9.99 -19.75 2.35
N ASN A 294 10.00 -18.49 1.91
CA ASN A 294 9.27 -18.10 0.72
C ASN A 294 9.95 -18.71 -0.51
N PRO A 295 9.29 -19.61 -1.27
CA PRO A 295 9.90 -20.31 -2.42
C PRO A 295 10.30 -19.35 -3.54
N THR A 296 9.75 -18.14 -3.56
CA THR A 296 10.10 -17.12 -4.54
C THR A 296 11.21 -16.16 -4.06
N TYR A 297 11.76 -16.40 -2.86
CA TYR A 297 12.84 -15.59 -2.32
C TYR A 297 14.10 -15.59 -3.17
N SER A 298 14.72 -14.46 -3.31
CA SER A 298 16.00 -14.28 -3.98
C SER A 298 17.06 -13.72 -3.05
N GLU A 299 18.18 -14.43 -2.91
CA GLU A 299 19.33 -13.97 -2.12
C GLU A 299 19.93 -12.65 -2.66
N LEU A 300 19.86 -12.44 -3.97
CA LEU A 300 20.42 -11.22 -4.58
C LEU A 300 19.64 -9.97 -4.20
N SER A 301 18.36 -10.11 -3.96
CA SER A 301 17.45 -9.00 -3.78
C SER A 301 16.69 -9.05 -2.46
N ARG A 302 16.95 -10.08 -1.63
CA ARG A 302 16.30 -10.23 -0.32
C ARG A 302 14.76 -10.15 -0.39
N GLY A 303 14.20 -10.62 -1.48
CA GLY A 303 12.78 -10.56 -1.74
C GLY A 303 12.37 -11.60 -2.77
N ILE A 304 11.24 -11.37 -3.41
CA ILE A 304 10.67 -12.33 -4.35
C ILE A 304 11.48 -12.41 -5.64
N LYS A 305 11.67 -13.64 -6.07
CA LYS A 305 12.15 -14.00 -7.38
C LYS A 305 11.04 -14.69 -8.14
N TRP A 306 10.39 -13.96 -9.02
CA TRP A 306 9.36 -14.55 -9.83
C TRP A 306 9.68 -14.45 -11.32
N GLY A 307 9.83 -15.59 -12.00
CA GLY A 307 10.20 -15.61 -13.40
C GLY A 307 11.47 -14.80 -13.67
N ASN A 308 11.31 -13.69 -14.32
CA ASN A 308 12.38 -12.72 -14.58
C ASN A 308 12.40 -11.57 -13.59
N GLN A 309 11.50 -11.53 -12.62
CA GLN A 309 11.49 -10.49 -11.62
C GLN A 309 12.61 -10.71 -10.63
N SER A 310 13.29 -9.67 -10.29
CA SER A 310 14.17 -9.67 -9.14
C SER A 310 13.37 -9.14 -7.96
N GLY A 311 13.71 -9.56 -6.77
CA GLY A 311 13.06 -9.05 -5.58
C GLY A 311 13.37 -7.59 -5.24
N ALA A 312 13.88 -6.82 -6.20
CA ALA A 312 13.80 -5.37 -6.17
C ALA A 312 12.35 -4.87 -6.31
N THR A 313 11.43 -5.79 -6.45
CA THR A 313 10.01 -5.52 -6.42
C THR A 313 9.51 -5.32 -5.00
N PHE A 314 8.31 -4.88 -4.92
CA PHE A 314 7.50 -4.52 -3.80
C PHE A 314 7.78 -5.24 -2.46
N PRO A 315 7.80 -6.57 -2.37
CA PRO A 315 8.00 -7.25 -1.09
C PRO A 315 9.40 -7.10 -0.52
N GLY A 316 10.41 -6.99 -1.36
CA GLY A 316 11.78 -6.76 -0.91
C GLY A 316 11.89 -5.48 -0.11
N TYR A 317 11.32 -4.38 -0.60
CA TYR A 317 11.32 -3.09 0.09
C TYR A 317 10.54 -3.14 1.39
N ILE A 318 9.42 -3.81 1.39
CA ILE A 318 8.54 -3.87 2.55
C ILE A 318 9.08 -4.83 3.59
N SER A 319 9.59 -5.97 3.18
CA SER A 319 10.27 -6.89 4.10
C SER A 319 11.45 -6.20 4.79
N ILE A 320 12.18 -5.35 4.07
CA ILE A 320 13.27 -4.57 4.63
C ILE A 320 12.72 -3.49 5.56
N LEU A 321 11.70 -2.75 5.18
CA LEU A 321 11.08 -1.73 6.02
C LEU A 321 10.42 -2.34 7.26
N ASN A 322 9.64 -3.40 7.11
CA ASN A 322 9.02 -4.09 8.25
C ASN A 322 10.07 -4.73 9.17
N GLY A 323 11.07 -5.34 8.59
CA GLY A 323 12.14 -5.94 9.38
C GLY A 323 13.01 -4.90 10.08
N ALA A 324 13.26 -3.73 9.48
CA ALA A 324 13.94 -2.61 10.11
C ALA A 324 13.12 -2.05 11.27
N ALA A 325 11.81 -2.08 11.12
CA ALA A 325 10.88 -1.52 12.08
C ALA A 325 10.81 -2.25 13.42
N GLU A 326 11.31 -3.47 13.53
CA GLU A 326 10.98 -4.38 14.63
C GLU A 326 12.17 -4.90 15.42
N LYS A 327 13.40 -4.61 15.01
CA LYS A 327 14.57 -5.05 15.75
C LYS A 327 15.08 -3.96 16.69
N GLU A 328 15.20 -4.33 17.94
CA GLU A 328 15.83 -3.50 18.98
C GLU A 328 17.32 -3.22 18.74
N ASN A 329 17.93 -3.85 17.72
CA ASN A 329 19.35 -3.82 17.47
C ASN A 329 19.68 -3.04 16.18
N TRP A 330 20.02 -1.80 16.34
CA TRP A 330 20.31 -0.80 15.31
C TRP A 330 21.44 -1.13 14.34
N SER A 331 22.45 -1.87 14.78
CA SER A 331 23.53 -2.30 13.88
C SER A 331 23.04 -3.14 12.70
N GLY A 332 21.87 -3.77 12.85
CA GLY A 332 21.19 -4.48 11.78
C GLY A 332 20.45 -3.57 10.78
N ASP A 333 19.98 -2.42 11.24
CA ASP A 333 19.09 -1.57 10.46
C ASP A 333 19.85 -0.66 9.48
N GLU A 334 21.04 -0.21 9.85
CA GLU A 334 21.96 0.41 8.90
C GLU A 334 22.33 -0.53 7.76
N GLY A 335 22.48 -1.83 8.07
CA GLY A 335 22.67 -2.88 7.08
C GLY A 335 21.47 -3.01 6.13
N ARG A 336 20.24 -2.88 6.61
CA ARG A 336 19.02 -2.99 5.79
C ARG A 336 18.81 -1.79 4.87
N PHE A 337 19.12 -0.58 5.31
CA PHE A 337 19.15 0.57 4.41
C PHE A 337 20.21 0.43 3.31
N ARG A 338 21.37 -0.16 3.62
CA ARG A 338 22.39 -0.51 2.63
C ARG A 338 21.90 -1.61 1.68
N GLU A 339 21.07 -2.51 2.14
CA GLU A 339 20.41 -3.50 1.27
C GLU A 339 19.44 -2.82 0.31
N LEU A 340 18.65 -1.84 0.76
CA LEU A 340 17.83 -1.01 -0.11
C LEU A 340 18.67 -0.26 -1.15
N GLU A 341 19.79 0.32 -0.73
CA GLU A 341 20.71 1.00 -1.64
C GLU A 341 21.28 0.07 -2.73
N ARG A 342 21.39 -1.24 -2.44
CA ARG A 342 21.81 -2.24 -3.44
C ARG A 342 20.71 -2.66 -4.39
N LEU A 343 19.45 -2.49 -4.01
CA LEU A 343 18.30 -2.87 -4.82
C LEU A 343 17.88 -1.78 -5.80
N ILE A 344 18.37 -0.57 -5.61
CA ILE A 344 18.12 0.57 -6.48
C ILE A 344 19.29 0.82 -7.42
N ASP A 345 19.03 1.53 -8.50
CA ASP A 345 20.08 1.91 -9.45
C ASP A 345 21.02 2.97 -8.85
N LEU A 346 22.17 3.18 -9.48
CA LEU A 346 23.20 4.13 -9.05
C LEU A 346 22.69 5.57 -8.91
N ASP A 347 21.66 5.92 -9.67
CA ASP A 347 20.99 7.22 -9.59
C ASP A 347 19.88 7.28 -8.51
N GLY A 348 19.69 6.22 -7.74
CA GLY A 348 18.64 6.09 -6.73
C GLY A 348 17.26 5.71 -7.26
N SER A 349 17.18 5.27 -8.51
CA SER A 349 15.94 4.84 -9.14
C SER A 349 15.57 3.41 -8.77
N TRP A 350 14.27 3.15 -8.74
CA TRP A 350 13.66 1.87 -8.44
C TRP A 350 13.35 1.12 -9.72
N TRP A 351 13.82 -0.12 -9.82
CA TRP A 351 13.53 -0.98 -10.94
C TRP A 351 12.43 -1.95 -10.61
N TRP A 352 11.60 -2.30 -11.59
CA TRP A 352 10.68 -3.41 -11.46
C TRP A 352 11.42 -4.73 -11.69
N TRP A 353 12.07 -4.85 -12.86
CA TRP A 353 12.92 -6.00 -13.17
C TRP A 353 14.32 -5.51 -13.57
N PRO A 354 15.17 -5.22 -12.61
CA PRO A 354 16.47 -4.64 -12.91
C PRO A 354 17.34 -5.58 -13.75
N TYR A 355 17.20 -6.89 -13.54
CA TYR A 355 18.00 -7.89 -14.26
C TYR A 355 17.15 -9.11 -14.57
N LYS A 356 17.43 -9.76 -15.74
CA LYS A 356 17.06 -11.16 -15.92
C LYS A 356 17.77 -11.97 -14.86
N ILE A 357 17.04 -12.75 -14.08
CA ILE A 357 17.64 -13.68 -13.15
C ILE A 357 18.43 -14.71 -13.95
N GLY A 358 19.72 -14.83 -13.65
CA GLY A 358 20.63 -15.61 -14.46
C GLY A 358 21.20 -14.89 -15.68
N ALA A 359 20.87 -13.61 -15.91
CA ALA A 359 21.62 -12.78 -16.83
C ALA A 359 23.05 -12.66 -16.31
N GLN A 360 23.99 -13.24 -17.01
CA GLN A 360 25.39 -13.07 -16.72
C GLN A 360 25.78 -11.62 -17.01
N THR A 361 26.71 -11.12 -16.24
CA THR A 361 27.34 -9.82 -16.43
C THR A 361 27.68 -9.57 -17.91
N GLY A 362 27.06 -8.58 -18.51
CA GLY A 362 27.24 -8.21 -19.91
C GLY A 362 25.95 -8.28 -20.75
N ASP A 363 24.92 -9.00 -20.35
CA ASP A 363 23.61 -8.87 -20.95
C ASP A 363 22.89 -7.68 -20.33
N VAL A 364 23.38 -6.53 -20.66
CA VAL A 364 22.75 -5.25 -20.35
C VAL A 364 21.29 -5.34 -20.79
N VAL A 365 20.41 -5.31 -19.80
CA VAL A 365 19.04 -4.89 -19.94
C VAL A 365 18.52 -5.07 -21.37
N ARG A 366 18.31 -6.32 -21.77
CA ARG A 366 17.56 -6.54 -22.99
C ARG A 366 16.15 -6.04 -22.76
N MET A 367 15.52 -5.58 -23.81
CA MET A 367 14.24 -4.89 -23.90
C MET A 367 13.02 -5.55 -23.20
N ASN A 368 13.22 -6.60 -22.42
CA ASN A 368 12.21 -7.30 -21.64
C ASN A 368 12.17 -6.87 -20.18
N SER A 369 13.05 -5.98 -19.74
CA SER A 369 12.97 -5.40 -18.40
C SER A 369 11.94 -4.29 -18.41
N CYS A 370 11.08 -4.27 -17.41
CA CYS A 370 10.00 -3.30 -17.31
C CYS A 370 10.44 -1.89 -16.95
N GLY A 371 11.72 -1.66 -16.86
CA GLY A 371 12.27 -0.34 -16.63
C GLY A 371 12.09 0.18 -15.21
N LYS A 372 12.30 1.46 -15.04
CA LYS A 372 12.27 2.14 -13.75
C LYS A 372 10.84 2.30 -13.27
N CYS A 373 10.56 1.74 -12.12
CA CYS A 373 9.22 1.52 -11.60
C CYS A 373 8.71 2.70 -10.75
N GLY A 374 7.71 3.42 -11.25
CA GLY A 374 7.06 4.50 -10.49
C GLY A 374 6.24 3.99 -9.31
N TRP A 375 5.58 2.84 -9.46
CA TRP A 375 4.71 2.28 -8.44
C TRP A 375 5.49 1.80 -7.21
N GLY A 376 6.61 1.09 -7.36
CA GLY A 376 7.45 0.69 -6.24
C GLY A 376 8.02 1.88 -5.47
N ALA A 377 8.42 2.93 -6.19
CA ALA A 377 8.86 4.18 -5.60
C ALA A 377 7.74 4.88 -4.81
N GLY A 378 6.52 4.90 -5.34
CA GLY A 378 5.35 5.50 -4.66
C GLY A 378 5.00 4.80 -3.36
N ILE A 379 5.05 3.47 -3.36
CA ILE A 379 4.81 2.68 -2.15
C ILE A 379 5.90 2.89 -1.11
N PHE A 380 7.16 2.83 -1.53
CA PHE A 380 8.25 3.12 -0.60
C PHE A 380 8.08 4.49 0.07
N PHE A 381 7.75 5.51 -0.71
CA PHE A 381 7.52 6.86 -0.17
C PHE A 381 6.42 6.87 0.89
N ILE A 382 5.26 6.29 0.59
CA ILE A 382 4.13 6.32 1.53
C ILE A 382 4.43 5.53 2.80
N LEU A 383 5.00 4.35 2.68
CA LEU A 383 5.34 3.51 3.83
C LEU A 383 6.46 4.12 4.67
N PHE A 384 7.43 4.78 4.05
CA PHE A 384 8.48 5.46 4.79
C PHE A 384 7.89 6.54 5.71
N ILE A 385 6.94 7.33 5.22
CA ILE A 385 6.30 8.38 6.01
C ILE A 385 5.37 7.78 7.08
N THR A 386 4.46 6.88 6.66
CA THR A 386 3.36 6.43 7.53
C THR A 386 3.78 5.32 8.50
N GLU A 387 4.67 4.43 8.07
CA GLU A 387 5.07 3.29 8.88
C GLU A 387 6.40 3.52 9.58
N PHE A 388 7.37 4.04 8.86
CA PHE A 388 8.73 4.17 9.36
C PHE A 388 8.92 5.42 10.21
N LEU A 389 8.54 6.60 9.69
CA LEU A 389 8.46 7.81 10.50
C LEU A 389 7.22 7.83 11.41
N GLY A 390 6.27 6.92 11.16
CA GLY A 390 5.07 6.76 11.97
C GLY A 390 4.20 8.01 12.03
N ILE A 391 4.16 8.80 10.95
CA ILE A 391 3.42 10.06 10.93
C ILE A 391 2.07 9.83 10.28
N GLU A 392 1.03 9.96 11.07
CA GLU A 392 -0.36 9.95 10.62
C GLU A 392 -0.98 11.34 10.80
N TYR A 393 -1.82 11.74 9.87
CA TYR A 393 -2.56 12.98 9.94
C TYR A 393 -4.03 12.78 9.58
N ASP A 394 -4.92 13.36 10.36
CA ASP A 394 -6.37 13.41 10.12
C ASP A 394 -6.76 14.88 9.91
N ALA A 395 -6.82 15.34 8.66
CA ALA A 395 -7.06 16.73 8.34
C ALA A 395 -8.43 17.24 8.80
N PRO A 396 -9.56 16.51 8.64
CA PRO A 396 -10.85 16.95 9.17
C PRO A 396 -10.86 17.23 10.68
N LYS A 397 -9.99 16.56 11.43
CA LYS A 397 -9.83 16.74 12.88
C LYS A 397 -8.61 17.60 13.24
N ALA A 398 -7.78 17.92 12.26
CA ALA A 398 -6.47 18.57 12.43
C ALA A 398 -5.58 17.87 13.47
N VAL A 399 -5.56 16.51 13.49
CA VAL A 399 -4.87 15.69 14.49
C VAL A 399 -3.69 14.95 13.87
N PHE A 400 -2.51 15.14 14.45
CA PHE A 400 -1.34 14.31 14.18
C PHE A 400 -1.21 13.21 15.23
N ARG A 401 -0.80 12.03 14.77
CA ARG A 401 -0.23 10.95 15.57
C ARG A 401 1.17 10.67 15.09
N ILE A 402 2.13 10.57 15.98
CA ILE A 402 3.53 10.40 15.64
C ILE A 402 4.06 9.22 16.46
N HIS A 403 4.25 8.09 15.80
CA HIS A 403 4.72 6.84 16.39
C HIS A 403 5.91 6.30 15.58
N PRO A 404 7.04 7.03 15.58
CA PRO A 404 8.19 6.65 14.76
C PRO A 404 8.75 5.33 15.27
N LYS A 405 9.15 4.51 14.32
CA LYS A 405 9.97 3.36 14.62
C LYS A 405 11.37 3.83 15.02
N ARG A 406 12.02 3.12 15.93
CA ARG A 406 13.39 3.47 16.36
C ARG A 406 14.31 3.45 15.15
N PHE A 407 14.83 4.62 14.81
CA PHE A 407 15.58 4.85 13.60
C PHE A 407 16.80 5.69 13.91
N ILE A 408 17.94 5.29 13.42
CA ILE A 408 19.27 5.95 13.47
C ILE A 408 19.31 7.23 14.33
N GLY A 409 19.29 7.10 15.66
CA GLY A 409 19.40 8.23 16.57
C GLY A 409 18.31 9.30 16.49
N GLY A 410 17.28 9.08 15.67
CA GLY A 410 16.20 10.02 15.44
C GLY A 410 16.23 10.67 14.06
N PHE A 411 15.33 11.60 13.82
CA PHE A 411 15.25 12.34 12.56
C PHE A 411 14.83 13.81 12.80
N CYS A 412 15.15 14.65 11.83
CA CYS A 412 14.70 16.03 11.78
C CYS A 412 14.24 16.38 10.37
N TRP A 413 13.00 16.84 10.25
CA TRP A 413 12.44 17.29 8.99
C TRP A 413 11.86 18.69 9.16
N LYS A 414 12.42 19.64 8.42
CA LYS A 414 11.96 21.03 8.42
C LYS A 414 11.02 21.29 7.26
N ASN A 415 9.97 22.06 7.51
CA ASN A 415 8.95 22.45 6.54
C ASN A 415 8.32 21.25 5.82
N MET A 416 8.09 20.19 6.57
CA MET A 416 7.39 19.01 6.06
C MET A 416 5.93 19.39 5.77
N ARG A 417 5.43 18.92 4.62
CA ARG A 417 4.01 19.01 4.28
C ARG A 417 3.39 17.62 4.33
N ILE A 418 2.29 17.51 5.06
CA ILE A 418 1.42 16.35 5.02
C ILE A 418 -0.02 16.85 4.92
N GLY A 419 -0.66 16.54 3.81
CA GLY A 419 -1.99 17.03 3.51
C GLY A 419 -2.05 18.56 3.44
N ASN A 420 -2.98 19.14 4.18
CA ASN A 420 -3.13 20.59 4.28
C ASN A 420 -2.24 21.23 5.36
N ALA A 421 -1.53 20.43 6.17
CA ALA A 421 -0.68 20.93 7.25
C ALA A 421 0.79 21.03 6.85
N ARG A 422 1.49 21.99 7.49
CA ARG A 422 2.95 22.16 7.39
C ARG A 422 3.56 22.24 8.79
N PHE A 423 4.71 21.62 8.98
CA PHE A 423 5.37 21.59 10.28
C PHE A 423 6.86 21.27 10.18
N ASP A 424 7.59 21.67 11.22
CA ASP A 424 8.92 21.12 11.48
C ASP A 424 8.76 20.03 12.54
N ILE A 425 9.44 18.92 12.37
CA ILE A 425 9.45 17.83 13.34
C ILE A 425 10.86 17.35 13.58
N SER A 426 11.17 17.07 14.83
CA SER A 426 12.37 16.32 15.21
C SER A 426 12.04 15.29 16.26
N VAL A 427 12.68 14.15 16.14
CA VAL A 427 12.63 13.06 17.12
C VAL A 427 14.06 12.66 17.45
N ARG A 428 14.37 12.54 18.74
CA ARG A 428 15.64 12.07 19.26
C ARG A 428 15.38 10.95 20.24
N TYR A 429 16.26 9.97 20.26
CA TYR A 429 16.18 8.88 21.22
C TYR A 429 17.34 8.99 22.21
N GLU A 430 17.00 9.10 23.48
CA GLU A 430 17.98 9.08 24.58
C GLU A 430 17.56 7.99 25.57
N HIS A 431 18.42 7.00 25.76
CA HIS A 431 18.17 5.84 26.60
C HIS A 431 16.84 5.14 26.28
N HIS A 432 15.84 5.25 27.16
CA HIS A 432 14.50 4.66 26.99
C HIS A 432 13.43 5.68 26.60
N MET A 433 13.85 6.92 26.33
CA MET A 433 12.94 8.01 26.01
C MET A 433 13.07 8.43 24.56
N ALA A 434 11.95 8.76 23.95
CA ALA A 434 11.90 9.51 22.69
C ALA A 434 11.50 10.95 22.99
N GLU A 435 12.35 11.89 22.59
CA GLU A 435 12.10 13.32 22.66
C GLU A 435 11.58 13.83 21.34
N PHE A 436 10.46 14.51 21.39
CA PHE A 436 9.80 15.09 20.24
C PHE A 436 9.84 16.61 20.32
N SER A 437 10.03 17.24 19.17
CA SER A 437 9.74 18.65 18.98
C SER A 437 8.94 18.80 17.69
N MET A 438 7.82 19.52 17.76
CA MET A 438 6.99 19.84 16.61
C MET A 438 6.65 21.33 16.60
N LYS A 439 7.00 22.02 15.50
CA LYS A 439 6.60 23.39 15.24
C LYS A 439 5.55 23.45 14.16
N ASN A 440 4.38 24.02 14.48
CA ASN A 440 3.32 24.19 13.51
C ASN A 440 3.66 25.33 12.53
N ARG A 441 3.76 25.00 11.25
CA ARG A 441 3.98 25.96 10.15
C ARG A 441 2.73 26.23 9.33
N SER A 442 1.60 25.62 9.72
CA SER A 442 0.30 25.85 9.09
C SER A 442 -0.26 27.20 9.53
N THR A 443 -1.27 27.69 8.81
CA THR A 443 -2.04 28.91 9.16
C THR A 443 -3.15 28.66 10.17
N PHE A 444 -3.36 27.40 10.56
CA PHE A 444 -4.40 26.95 11.49
C PHE A 444 -3.79 26.12 12.63
N PRO A 445 -4.47 26.02 13.78
CA PRO A 445 -3.99 25.20 14.88
C PRO A 445 -4.11 23.70 14.55
N VAL A 446 -3.17 22.90 15.06
CA VAL A 446 -3.16 21.45 14.94
C VAL A 446 -3.08 20.81 16.32
N TYR A 447 -3.64 19.60 16.45
CA TYR A 447 -3.50 18.78 17.64
C TYR A 447 -2.43 17.71 17.41
N VAL A 448 -1.65 17.44 18.45
CA VAL A 448 -0.78 16.27 18.49
C VAL A 448 -1.30 15.31 19.57
N GLU A 449 -1.56 14.08 19.22
CA GLU A 449 -1.89 13.03 20.15
C GLU A 449 -0.60 12.40 20.69
N MET A 450 -0.28 12.68 21.96
CA MET A 450 0.96 12.28 22.60
C MET A 450 0.88 10.92 23.29
N LYS A 451 -0.28 10.62 23.87
CA LYS A 451 -0.64 9.32 24.48
C LYS A 451 -2.10 9.05 24.16
N LYS A 452 -2.53 7.80 24.27
CA LYS A 452 -3.92 7.44 24.08
C LYS A 452 -4.81 8.41 24.88
N ASN A 453 -5.58 9.25 24.16
CA ASN A 453 -6.47 10.30 24.69
C ASN A 453 -5.84 11.59 25.22
N GLN A 454 -4.53 11.81 25.13
CA GLN A 454 -3.93 13.10 25.45
C GLN A 454 -3.57 13.86 24.18
N LYS A 455 -4.33 14.93 23.89
CA LYS A 455 -4.09 15.81 22.74
C LYS A 455 -3.58 17.15 23.21
N LYS A 456 -2.54 17.65 22.58
CA LYS A 456 -2.01 18.99 22.80
C LYS A 456 -2.24 19.85 21.56
N LEU A 457 -2.75 21.05 21.77
CA LEU A 457 -2.98 22.03 20.72
C LEU A 457 -1.72 22.83 20.44
N ILE A 458 -1.30 22.92 19.18
CA ILE A 458 -0.18 23.72 18.73
C ILE A 458 -0.70 24.81 17.80
N HIS A 459 -0.67 26.05 18.26
CA HIS A 459 -1.06 27.21 17.46
C HIS A 459 -0.05 27.48 16.33
N PRO A 460 -0.45 28.20 15.26
CA PRO A 460 0.45 28.63 14.19
C PRO A 460 1.75 29.28 14.73
N ASN A 461 2.86 28.84 14.17
CA ASN A 461 4.24 29.26 14.52
C ASN A 461 4.73 28.88 15.93
N ASN A 462 3.90 28.26 16.77
CA ASN A 462 4.35 27.74 18.06
C ASN A 462 5.05 26.39 17.89
N GLU A 463 5.96 26.14 18.84
CA GLU A 463 6.67 24.87 18.98
C GLU A 463 6.29 24.21 20.28
N GLU A 464 6.07 22.90 20.24
CA GLU A 464 5.84 22.08 21.41
C GLU A 464 6.86 20.96 21.50
N LYS A 465 7.26 20.67 22.74
CA LYS A 465 8.21 19.60 23.06
C LYS A 465 7.57 18.65 24.07
N TRP A 466 7.80 17.39 23.89
CA TRP A 466 7.37 16.36 24.83
C TRP A 466 8.28 15.15 24.75
N SER A 467 8.23 14.32 25.77
CA SER A 467 8.96 13.05 25.81
C SER A 467 7.99 11.92 26.07
N GLN A 468 8.25 10.79 25.48
CA GLN A 468 7.49 9.56 25.69
C GLN A 468 8.45 8.43 25.99
N ASP A 469 8.03 7.53 26.87
CA ASP A 469 8.76 6.29 27.10
C ASP A 469 8.76 5.46 25.83
N TYR A 470 9.91 4.94 25.47
CA TYR A 470 10.08 4.19 24.22
C TYR A 470 9.29 2.88 24.19
N GLU A 471 9.03 2.27 25.37
CA GLU A 471 8.21 1.06 25.45
C GLU A 471 6.75 1.27 25.02
N PHE A 472 6.26 2.52 25.02
CA PHE A 472 4.92 2.87 24.56
C PHE A 472 4.82 3.19 23.05
N ILE A 473 5.94 3.19 22.35
CA ILE A 473 6.02 3.45 20.92
C ILE A 473 6.00 2.16 20.09
N LYS A 474 5.95 1.01 20.76
CA LYS A 474 5.85 -0.31 20.13
C LYS A 474 4.51 -0.57 19.50
#